data_3d5ca982345eb7dd51e9b52961c39743
#
_entry.id   3d5ca982345eb7dd51e9b52961c39743
#
_cell.length_a   1.000
_cell.length_b   1.000
_cell.length_c   1.000
_cell.angle_alpha   90.00
_cell.angle_beta   90.00
_cell.angle_gamma   90.00
#
_symmetry.space_group_name_H-M   'P 1'
#
loop_
_entity.id
_entity.type
_entity.pdbx_description
1 polymer ?
#
loop_
_entity_poly.entity_id
_entity_poly.type
_entity_poly.pdbx_seq_one_letter_code
_entity_poly.pdbx_strand_id
1 'polypeptide(L)'
;FEEGSKIMDIKNIFSSEDSNYTNAPNIEELDLSANASYVHYCPNETIQGNAIHKTPKIDKPLIADMSSVILSGPLDVSNFSLIYAGAQKNIGPAGLTIVIIDKEFMRNGNPDIPNLLKYSEHSKFDSMLNTPPTFSWYVAGKVFKWIKKCGGLDFFKKQNNLKASKLYNFIDNSNFYTNPVEIKNRSI
;
A
#
# COMPACT_ATOMS: atom_id res chain seq x y z
N PHE A 1 -2.20 8.19 -11.85
CA PHE A 1 -1.38 8.75 -12.92
C PHE A 1 -1.94 10.07 -13.44
N GLU A 2 -3.14 10.09 -14.02
CA GLU A 2 -3.77 11.26 -14.67
C GLU A 2 -3.79 12.52 -13.79
N GLU A 3 -4.20 12.44 -12.54
CA GLU A 3 -4.26 13.61 -11.64
C GLU A 3 -2.87 14.11 -11.25
N GLY A 4 -1.93 13.20 -11.02
CA GLY A 4 -0.56 13.57 -10.68
C GLY A 4 0.17 14.24 -11.84
N SER A 5 -0.05 13.80 -13.09
CA SER A 5 0.60 14.40 -14.26
C SER A 5 0.16 15.85 -14.57
N LYS A 6 -0.90 16.34 -13.90
CA LYS A 6 -1.31 17.75 -13.97
C LYS A 6 -0.44 18.69 -13.14
N ILE A 7 0.28 18.15 -12.16
CA ILE A 7 1.03 18.95 -11.16
C ILE A 7 2.51 18.57 -11.04
N MET A 8 2.92 17.46 -11.64
CA MET A 8 4.31 16.98 -11.62
C MET A 8 4.64 16.16 -12.87
N ASP A 9 5.93 16.03 -13.17
CA ASP A 9 6.39 15.12 -14.23
C ASP A 9 6.32 13.66 -13.74
N ILE A 10 5.46 12.86 -14.36
CA ILE A 10 5.26 11.44 -14.02
C ILE A 10 5.53 10.57 -15.23
N LYS A 11 6.45 9.64 -15.08
CA LYS A 11 6.69 8.57 -16.05
C LYS A 11 5.99 7.29 -15.59
N ASN A 12 5.04 6.79 -16.38
CA ASN A 12 4.52 5.43 -16.20
C ASN A 12 5.57 4.45 -16.74
N ILE A 13 6.18 3.67 -15.84
CA ILE A 13 7.26 2.74 -16.18
C ILE A 13 6.78 1.32 -16.43
N PHE A 14 5.54 1.02 -16.05
CA PHE A 14 4.90 -0.27 -16.31
C PHE A 14 3.38 -0.15 -16.31
N SER A 15 2.75 -0.80 -17.27
CA SER A 15 1.32 -1.08 -17.29
C SER A 15 1.09 -2.52 -17.75
N SER A 16 0.17 -3.21 -17.14
CA SER A 16 -0.30 -4.53 -17.60
C SER A 16 -1.69 -4.46 -18.23
N GLU A 17 -2.08 -3.31 -18.73
CA GLU A 17 -3.38 -3.07 -19.38
C GLU A 17 -3.62 -4.02 -20.55
N ASP A 18 -2.62 -4.25 -21.41
CA ASP A 18 -2.70 -5.15 -22.55
C ASP A 18 -2.99 -6.61 -22.15
N SER A 19 -2.67 -6.99 -20.92
CA SER A 19 -3.01 -8.29 -20.33
C SER A 19 -4.22 -8.24 -19.39
N ASN A 20 -5.05 -7.20 -19.46
CA ASN A 20 -6.17 -6.97 -18.55
C ASN A 20 -5.75 -7.00 -17.06
N TYR A 21 -4.55 -6.50 -16.74
CA TYR A 21 -3.99 -6.42 -15.39
C TYR A 21 -3.84 -7.78 -14.67
N THR A 22 -3.58 -8.85 -15.43
CA THR A 22 -3.46 -10.21 -14.88
C THR A 22 -2.08 -10.56 -14.34
N ASN A 23 -1.10 -9.68 -14.55
CA ASN A 23 0.28 -9.85 -14.08
C ASN A 23 0.83 -8.58 -13.45
N ALA A 24 1.94 -8.71 -12.73
CA ALA A 24 2.68 -7.61 -12.13
C ALA A 24 4.17 -7.69 -12.48
N PRO A 25 4.88 -6.55 -12.55
CA PRO A 25 6.29 -6.51 -12.90
C PRO A 25 7.17 -6.98 -11.76
N ASN A 26 8.40 -7.35 -12.09
CA ASN A 26 9.51 -7.25 -11.15
C ASN A 26 10.06 -5.81 -11.21
N ILE A 27 9.76 -5.00 -10.20
CA ILE A 27 10.14 -3.58 -10.17
C ILE A 27 11.66 -3.40 -10.21
N GLU A 28 12.43 -4.34 -9.68
CA GLU A 28 13.91 -4.31 -9.67
C GLU A 28 14.50 -4.40 -11.09
N GLU A 29 13.74 -4.89 -12.07
CA GLU A 29 14.15 -5.04 -13.48
C GLU A 29 13.66 -3.91 -14.39
N LEU A 30 12.89 -2.96 -13.84
CA LEU A 30 12.38 -1.83 -14.63
C LEU A 30 13.47 -0.75 -14.81
N ASP A 31 13.44 -0.09 -15.96
CA ASP A 31 14.30 1.06 -16.25
C ASP A 31 13.80 2.30 -15.50
N LEU A 32 14.37 2.53 -14.32
CA LEU A 32 14.03 3.69 -13.50
C LEU A 32 14.80 4.92 -13.99
N SER A 33 14.10 6.04 -14.17
CA SER A 33 14.73 7.32 -14.53
C SER A 33 15.77 7.71 -13.49
N ALA A 34 16.97 8.07 -13.95
CA ALA A 34 18.06 8.54 -13.08
C ALA A 34 17.64 9.79 -12.28
N ASN A 35 16.78 10.64 -12.87
CA ASN A 35 16.32 11.90 -12.27
C ASN A 35 15.01 11.74 -11.47
N ALA A 36 14.47 10.53 -11.32
CA ALA A 36 13.26 10.33 -10.54
C ALA A 36 13.52 10.65 -9.06
N SER A 37 12.69 11.51 -8.49
CA SER A 37 12.72 11.84 -7.06
C SER A 37 12.26 10.69 -6.18
N TYR A 38 11.36 9.84 -6.68
CA TYR A 38 10.86 8.64 -6.02
C TYR A 38 10.21 7.68 -7.03
N VAL A 39 10.00 6.45 -6.59
CA VAL A 39 9.17 5.46 -7.27
C VAL A 39 7.91 5.23 -6.43
N HIS A 40 6.75 5.33 -7.07
CA HIS A 40 5.46 5.02 -6.43
C HIS A 40 4.88 3.74 -7.02
N TYR A 41 4.35 2.87 -6.16
CA TYR A 41 3.63 1.68 -6.59
C TYR A 41 2.49 1.30 -5.62
N CYS A 42 1.60 0.47 -6.10
CA CYS A 42 0.56 -0.17 -5.30
C CYS A 42 0.88 -1.67 -5.22
N PRO A 43 1.30 -2.20 -4.05
CA PRO A 43 1.69 -3.60 -3.95
C PRO A 43 0.53 -4.58 -4.07
N ASN A 44 -0.72 -4.13 -3.98
CA ASN A 44 -1.90 -5.00 -4.12
C ASN A 44 -3.05 -4.28 -4.79
N GLU A 45 -3.33 -4.66 -6.03
CA GLU A 45 -4.46 -4.17 -6.80
C GLU A 45 -5.76 -4.84 -6.35
N THR A 46 -6.70 -4.02 -5.84
CA THR A 46 -7.91 -4.53 -5.19
C THR A 46 -8.92 -5.14 -6.16
N ILE A 47 -9.04 -4.58 -7.36
CA ILE A 47 -10.10 -4.95 -8.32
C ILE A 47 -9.76 -6.26 -9.01
N GLN A 48 -8.57 -6.35 -9.58
CA GLN A 48 -8.11 -7.53 -10.30
C GLN A 48 -7.57 -8.63 -9.37
N GLY A 49 -7.24 -8.30 -8.12
CA GLY A 49 -6.63 -9.24 -7.19
C GLY A 49 -5.19 -9.57 -7.55
N ASN A 50 -4.47 -8.60 -8.11
CA ASN A 50 -3.07 -8.71 -8.55
C ASN A 50 -2.14 -8.09 -7.52
N ALA A 51 -1.06 -8.76 -7.14
CA ALA A 51 -0.17 -8.32 -6.08
C ALA A 51 1.32 -8.49 -6.41
N ILE A 52 2.14 -7.59 -5.85
CA ILE A 52 3.60 -7.67 -5.79
C ILE A 52 3.96 -8.04 -4.36
N HIS A 53 4.29 -9.32 -4.12
CA HIS A 53 4.51 -9.84 -2.77
C HIS A 53 5.86 -9.48 -2.15
N LYS A 54 6.84 -9.20 -2.97
CA LYS A 54 8.20 -8.84 -2.52
C LYS A 54 8.37 -7.33 -2.56
N THR A 55 8.82 -6.74 -1.45
CA THR A 55 9.21 -5.33 -1.45
C THR A 55 10.41 -5.14 -2.38
N PRO A 56 10.32 -4.25 -3.39
CA PRO A 56 11.43 -4.02 -4.33
C PRO A 56 12.63 -3.39 -3.60
N LYS A 57 13.82 -3.81 -4.00
CA LYS A 57 15.10 -3.20 -3.58
C LYS A 57 15.60 -2.32 -4.70
N ILE A 58 15.46 -1.02 -4.55
CA ILE A 58 15.82 -0.01 -5.55
C ILE A 58 16.58 1.13 -4.90
N ASP A 59 17.40 1.84 -5.68
CA ASP A 59 18.23 2.97 -5.20
C ASP A 59 17.46 4.31 -5.13
N LYS A 60 16.15 4.26 -5.29
CA LYS A 60 15.28 5.45 -5.23
C LYS A 60 14.38 5.39 -4.01
N PRO A 61 13.97 6.56 -3.46
CA PRO A 61 12.94 6.60 -2.45
C PRO A 61 11.69 5.84 -2.92
N LEU A 62 11.22 4.88 -2.10
CA LEU A 62 10.08 4.03 -2.43
C LEU A 62 8.84 4.50 -1.68
N ILE A 63 7.79 4.81 -2.43
CA ILE A 63 6.47 5.19 -1.89
C ILE A 63 5.45 4.10 -2.23
N ALA A 64 4.64 3.69 -1.26
CA ALA A 64 3.65 2.64 -1.48
C ALA A 64 2.25 3.04 -0.99
N ASP A 65 1.25 2.82 -1.87
CA ASP A 65 -0.16 2.75 -1.46
C ASP A 65 -0.46 1.34 -0.93
N MET A 66 -0.56 1.21 0.37
CA MET A 66 -0.85 -0.07 1.02
C MET A 66 -2.30 -0.19 1.50
N SER A 67 -3.21 0.61 1.01
CA SER A 67 -4.61 0.64 1.47
C SER A 67 -5.28 -0.74 1.47
N SER A 68 -4.93 -1.62 0.55
CA SER A 68 -5.55 -2.96 0.45
C SER A 68 -4.72 -4.09 1.06
N VAL A 69 -3.50 -3.83 1.54
CA VAL A 69 -2.61 -4.88 2.02
C VAL A 69 -1.99 -4.60 3.40
N ILE A 70 -2.04 -3.37 3.88
CA ILE A 70 -1.48 -3.01 5.19
C ILE A 70 -2.06 -3.92 6.30
N LEU A 71 -1.22 -4.33 7.25
CA LEU A 71 -1.56 -5.24 8.37
C LEU A 71 -2.00 -6.66 7.95
N SER A 72 -1.89 -7.04 6.69
CA SER A 72 -2.19 -8.41 6.25
C SER A 72 -1.09 -9.41 6.63
N GLY A 73 0.11 -8.92 6.93
CA GLY A 73 1.28 -9.67 7.37
C GLY A 73 2.41 -8.74 7.82
N PRO A 74 3.52 -9.30 8.32
CA PRO A 74 4.72 -8.54 8.68
C PRO A 74 5.28 -7.75 7.50
N LEU A 75 5.74 -6.54 7.78
CA LEU A 75 6.35 -5.64 6.83
C LEU A 75 7.55 -4.94 7.48
N ASP A 76 8.67 -4.91 6.79
CA ASP A 76 9.80 -4.06 7.16
C ASP A 76 9.60 -2.66 6.58
N VAL A 77 9.15 -1.74 7.42
CA VAL A 77 8.85 -0.37 7.02
C VAL A 77 10.10 0.43 6.65
N SER A 78 11.30 0.00 7.07
CA SER A 78 12.56 0.68 6.76
C SER A 78 12.93 0.64 5.27
N ASN A 79 12.30 -0.25 4.50
CA ASN A 79 12.48 -0.32 3.05
C ASN A 79 11.71 0.77 2.28
N PHE A 80 10.94 1.62 2.98
CA PHE A 80 10.09 2.63 2.35
C PHE A 80 10.43 4.03 2.84
N SER A 81 10.41 4.99 1.94
CA SER A 81 10.46 6.40 2.30
C SER A 81 9.10 6.92 2.75
N LEU A 82 8.01 6.37 2.18
CA LEU A 82 6.65 6.66 2.61
C LEU A 82 5.73 5.48 2.31
N ILE A 83 4.89 5.14 3.28
CA ILE A 83 3.73 4.27 3.11
C ILE A 83 2.49 5.07 3.46
N TYR A 84 1.44 4.97 2.66
CA TYR A 84 0.13 5.45 3.05
C TYR A 84 -0.94 4.39 2.86
N ALA A 85 -2.00 4.46 3.67
CA ALA A 85 -3.10 3.51 3.61
C ALA A 85 -4.39 4.12 4.13
N GLY A 86 -5.43 4.11 3.31
CA GLY A 86 -6.78 4.38 3.75
C GLY A 86 -7.27 3.30 4.72
N ALA A 87 -7.91 3.70 5.81
CA ALA A 87 -8.30 2.77 6.88
C ALA A 87 -9.47 1.83 6.52
N GLN A 88 -10.27 2.19 5.52
CA GLN A 88 -11.58 1.59 5.21
C GLN A 88 -11.55 0.10 4.82
N LYS A 89 -10.37 -0.50 4.62
CA LYS A 89 -10.25 -1.93 4.28
C LYS A 89 -9.86 -2.76 5.50
N ASN A 90 -8.63 -2.64 5.97
CA ASN A 90 -8.07 -3.55 6.98
C ASN A 90 -7.79 -2.88 8.34
N ILE A 91 -7.87 -1.55 8.43
CA ILE A 91 -7.56 -0.81 9.66
C ILE A 91 -8.83 -0.49 10.46
N GLY A 92 -9.91 -0.07 9.77
CA GLY A 92 -11.13 0.35 10.44
C GLY A 92 -12.11 1.09 9.53
N PRO A 93 -12.89 2.04 10.05
CA PRO A 93 -13.83 2.82 9.25
C PRO A 93 -13.14 3.77 8.28
N ALA A 94 -13.86 4.20 7.25
CA ALA A 94 -13.45 5.27 6.35
C ALA A 94 -13.22 6.60 7.08
N GLY A 95 -12.55 7.53 6.40
CA GLY A 95 -12.27 8.88 6.90
C GLY A 95 -10.96 9.03 7.65
N LEU A 96 -10.17 7.95 7.78
CA LEU A 96 -8.83 7.95 8.36
C LEU A 96 -7.83 7.43 7.33
N THR A 97 -6.66 8.07 7.28
CA THR A 97 -5.50 7.57 6.52
C THR A 97 -4.31 7.45 7.45
N ILE A 98 -3.63 6.32 7.39
CA ILE A 98 -2.34 6.12 8.08
C ILE A 98 -1.22 6.49 7.12
N VAL A 99 -0.26 7.25 7.61
CA VAL A 99 0.99 7.58 6.90
C VAL A 99 2.16 7.16 7.77
N ILE A 100 3.07 6.38 7.22
CA ILE A 100 4.36 6.03 7.81
C ILE A 100 5.41 6.64 6.89
N ILE A 101 6.18 7.59 7.39
CA ILE A 101 7.13 8.36 6.59
C ILE A 101 8.49 8.40 7.26
N ASP A 102 9.54 8.21 6.46
CA ASP A 102 10.91 8.46 6.90
C ASP A 102 11.12 9.93 7.24
N LYS A 103 11.80 10.20 8.36
CA LYS A 103 11.97 11.59 8.87
C LYS A 103 12.84 12.44 7.96
N GLU A 104 13.85 11.86 7.33
CA GLU A 104 14.74 12.58 6.41
C GLU A 104 14.00 12.86 5.11
N PHE A 105 13.30 11.87 4.56
CA PHE A 105 12.46 12.07 3.39
C PHE A 105 11.40 13.16 3.61
N MET A 106 10.76 13.19 4.78
CA MET A 106 9.79 14.22 5.15
C MET A 106 10.39 15.64 5.16
N ARG A 107 11.65 15.81 5.60
CA ARG A 107 12.34 17.11 5.64
C ARG A 107 12.63 17.66 4.27
N ASN A 108 12.77 16.81 3.26
CA ASN A 108 13.04 17.18 1.88
C ASN A 108 11.77 17.57 1.08
N GLY A 109 10.61 17.63 1.75
CA GLY A 109 9.35 18.05 1.13
C GLY A 109 9.37 19.50 0.67
N ASN A 110 8.56 19.82 -0.35
CA ASN A 110 8.43 21.20 -0.86
C ASN A 110 7.92 22.14 0.23
N PRO A 111 8.68 23.19 0.62
CA PRO A 111 8.26 24.15 1.65
C PRO A 111 7.13 25.08 1.21
N ASP A 112 6.91 25.25 -0.10
CA ASP A 112 6.01 26.25 -0.67
C ASP A 112 4.57 25.75 -0.90
N ILE A 113 4.23 24.57 -0.38
CA ILE A 113 2.87 24.03 -0.42
C ILE A 113 2.06 24.45 0.82
N PRO A 114 0.72 24.47 0.77
CA PRO A 114 -0.12 24.76 1.93
C PRO A 114 0.18 23.85 3.13
N ASN A 115 0.10 24.40 4.34
CA ASN A 115 0.45 23.69 5.57
C ASN A 115 -0.34 22.37 5.76
N LEU A 116 -1.60 22.32 5.34
CA LEU A 116 -2.41 21.09 5.40
C LEU A 116 -1.88 19.95 4.52
N LEU A 117 -1.01 20.24 3.54
CA LEU A 117 -0.39 19.24 2.67
C LEU A 117 1.02 18.86 3.14
N LYS A 118 1.56 19.51 4.19
CA LYS A 118 2.89 19.21 4.72
C LYS A 118 2.84 18.13 5.78
N TYR A 119 3.45 16.99 5.54
CA TYR A 119 3.58 15.95 6.56
C TYR A 119 4.35 16.42 7.80
N SER A 120 5.30 17.35 7.65
CA SER A 120 6.02 17.97 8.77
C SER A 120 5.08 18.70 9.73
N GLU A 121 4.08 19.42 9.23
CA GLU A 121 3.09 20.09 10.08
C GLU A 121 2.17 19.08 10.77
N HIS A 122 1.71 18.04 10.08
CA HIS A 122 0.96 16.97 10.71
C HIS A 122 1.76 16.27 11.82
N SER A 123 3.05 16.01 11.58
CA SER A 123 3.95 15.41 12.60
C SER A 123 4.14 16.31 13.81
N LYS A 124 4.31 17.62 13.62
CA LYS A 124 4.50 18.62 14.66
C LYS A 124 3.30 18.71 15.62
N PHE A 125 2.10 18.48 15.12
CA PHE A 125 0.86 18.53 15.90
C PHE A 125 0.33 17.13 16.25
N ASP A 126 1.16 16.11 16.29
CA ASP A 126 0.79 14.73 16.60
C ASP A 126 -0.43 14.24 15.79
N SER A 127 -0.46 14.57 14.50
CA SER A 127 -1.54 14.30 13.56
C SER A 127 -2.87 15.03 13.85
N MET A 128 -2.87 16.00 14.75
CA MET A 128 -4.04 16.82 15.11
C MET A 128 -3.90 18.27 14.65
N LEU A 129 -3.35 18.49 13.46
CA LEU A 129 -3.28 19.83 12.85
C LEU A 129 -4.66 20.46 12.69
N ASN A 130 -5.67 19.64 12.48
CA ASN A 130 -7.10 19.97 12.55
C ASN A 130 -7.84 18.88 13.33
N THR A 131 -9.12 19.06 13.60
CA THR A 131 -9.94 18.07 14.31
C THR A 131 -9.95 16.72 13.59
N PRO A 132 -9.49 15.64 14.22
CA PRO A 132 -9.43 14.33 13.60
C PRO A 132 -10.81 13.66 13.55
N PRO A 133 -11.02 12.65 12.69
CA PRO A 133 -12.23 11.81 12.70
C PRO A 133 -12.19 10.88 13.92
N THR A 134 -12.59 11.40 15.09
CA THR A 134 -12.37 10.77 16.41
C THR A 134 -12.95 9.36 16.51
N PHE A 135 -14.12 9.10 15.92
CA PHE A 135 -14.72 7.77 15.92
C PHE A 135 -13.85 6.77 15.14
N SER A 136 -13.40 7.13 13.93
CA SER A 136 -12.54 6.27 13.12
C SER A 136 -11.19 6.00 13.80
N TRP A 137 -10.62 7.00 14.47
CA TRP A 137 -9.43 6.85 15.29
C TRP A 137 -9.62 5.86 16.44
N TYR A 138 -10.70 6.03 17.18
CA TYR A 138 -11.02 5.15 18.30
C TYR A 138 -11.16 3.69 17.85
N VAL A 139 -11.91 3.45 16.75
CA VAL A 139 -12.10 2.10 16.22
C VAL A 139 -10.80 1.52 15.68
N ALA A 140 -10.00 2.28 14.93
CA ALA A 140 -8.68 1.82 14.47
C ALA A 140 -7.78 1.42 15.63
N GLY A 141 -7.77 2.20 16.72
CA GLY A 141 -7.04 1.85 17.94
C GLY A 141 -7.52 0.54 18.58
N LYS A 142 -8.82 0.22 18.49
CA LYS A 142 -9.35 -1.09 18.95
C LYS A 142 -8.91 -2.23 18.04
N VAL A 143 -8.91 -2.02 16.72
CA VAL A 143 -8.41 -3.00 15.75
C VAL A 143 -6.93 -3.31 15.98
N PHE A 144 -6.08 -2.31 16.20
CA PHE A 144 -4.66 -2.55 16.50
C PHE A 144 -4.47 -3.37 17.78
N LYS A 145 -5.25 -3.07 18.83
CA LYS A 145 -5.22 -3.87 20.08
C LYS A 145 -5.68 -5.28 19.86
N TRP A 146 -6.72 -5.48 19.06
CA TRP A 146 -7.23 -6.80 18.70
C TRP A 146 -6.20 -7.60 17.90
N ILE A 147 -5.56 -7.02 16.89
CA ILE A 147 -4.49 -7.65 16.11
C ILE A 147 -3.37 -8.15 17.05
N LYS A 148 -2.91 -7.28 17.97
CA LYS A 148 -1.89 -7.67 18.97
C LYS A 148 -2.36 -8.84 19.84
N LYS A 149 -3.60 -8.81 20.31
CA LYS A 149 -4.18 -9.87 21.15
C LYS A 149 -4.30 -11.21 20.42
N CYS A 150 -4.56 -11.19 19.11
CA CYS A 150 -4.67 -12.40 18.29
C CYS A 150 -3.33 -13.05 17.93
N GLY A 151 -2.19 -12.49 18.32
CA GLY A 151 -0.86 -13.01 18.00
C GLY A 151 -0.11 -12.21 16.93
N GLY A 152 -0.59 -10.98 16.62
CA GLY A 152 0.09 -10.05 15.72
C GLY A 152 0.00 -10.41 14.25
N LEU A 153 0.87 -9.80 13.45
CA LEU A 153 0.80 -9.88 12.00
C LEU A 153 1.17 -11.27 11.46
N ASP A 154 2.00 -12.04 12.14
CA ASP A 154 2.34 -13.42 11.75
C ASP A 154 1.12 -14.35 11.79
N PHE A 155 0.27 -14.19 12.82
CA PHE A 155 -0.99 -14.90 12.90
C PHE A 155 -1.90 -14.56 11.71
N PHE A 156 -2.08 -13.27 11.43
CA PHE A 156 -2.94 -12.85 10.31
C PHE A 156 -2.39 -13.26 8.95
N LYS A 157 -1.07 -13.22 8.73
CA LYS A 157 -0.46 -13.76 7.51
C LYS A 157 -0.82 -15.23 7.28
N LYS A 158 -0.72 -16.05 8.33
CA LYS A 158 -1.11 -17.49 8.25
C LYS A 158 -2.59 -17.65 7.92
N GLN A 159 -3.47 -16.88 8.58
CA GLN A 159 -4.91 -16.93 8.34
C GLN A 159 -5.29 -16.47 6.93
N ASN A 160 -4.65 -15.39 6.43
CA ASN A 160 -4.91 -14.86 5.09
C ASN A 160 -4.47 -15.86 4.02
N ASN A 161 -3.27 -16.44 4.16
CA ASN A 161 -2.79 -17.50 3.26
C ASN A 161 -3.74 -18.70 3.24
N LEU A 162 -4.21 -19.13 4.40
CA LEU A 162 -5.16 -20.25 4.49
C LEU A 162 -6.49 -19.95 3.76
N LYS A 163 -7.05 -18.76 3.98
CA LYS A 163 -8.29 -18.32 3.31
C LYS A 163 -8.09 -18.23 1.79
N ALA A 164 -7.01 -17.56 1.36
CA ALA A 164 -6.68 -17.40 -0.05
C ALA A 164 -6.48 -18.77 -0.74
N SER A 165 -5.70 -19.67 -0.12
CA SER A 165 -5.48 -21.02 -0.66
C SER A 165 -6.77 -21.81 -0.82
N LYS A 166 -7.69 -21.74 0.15
CA LYS A 166 -8.99 -22.42 0.04
C LYS A 166 -9.80 -21.88 -1.14
N LEU A 167 -9.86 -20.56 -1.30
CA LEU A 167 -10.59 -19.92 -2.39
C LEU A 167 -9.97 -20.25 -3.75
N TYR A 168 -8.67 -20.09 -3.90
CA TYR A 168 -7.99 -20.35 -5.16
C TYR A 168 -8.02 -21.82 -5.55
N ASN A 169 -7.83 -22.75 -4.60
CA ASN A 169 -7.98 -24.17 -4.87
C ASN A 169 -9.39 -24.53 -5.35
N PHE A 170 -10.42 -23.89 -4.81
CA PHE A 170 -11.79 -24.11 -5.27
C PHE A 170 -11.97 -23.60 -6.71
N ILE A 171 -11.47 -22.37 -7.01
CA ILE A 171 -11.58 -21.76 -8.34
C ILE A 171 -10.79 -22.59 -9.37
N ASP A 172 -9.54 -22.93 -9.07
CA ASP A 172 -8.64 -23.62 -10.00
C ASP A 172 -9.08 -25.05 -10.33
N ASN A 173 -9.87 -25.70 -9.44
CA ASN A 173 -10.49 -27.00 -9.70
C ASN A 173 -11.93 -26.92 -10.22
N SER A 174 -12.42 -25.70 -10.52
CA SER A 174 -13.78 -25.50 -11.04
C SER A 174 -13.80 -25.53 -12.54
N ASN A 175 -14.84 -26.13 -13.12
CA ASN A 175 -15.13 -26.05 -14.55
C ASN A 175 -15.97 -24.78 -14.90
N PHE A 176 -16.38 -24.03 -13.89
CA PHE A 176 -17.25 -22.86 -14.04
C PHE A 176 -16.52 -21.54 -13.77
N TYR A 177 -15.67 -21.51 -12.74
CA TYR A 177 -14.92 -20.31 -12.35
C TYR A 177 -13.52 -20.32 -12.95
N THR A 178 -13.04 -19.13 -13.33
CA THR A 178 -11.66 -18.92 -13.81
C THR A 178 -11.04 -17.73 -13.09
N ASN A 179 -9.81 -17.85 -12.66
CA ASN A 179 -9.01 -16.71 -12.18
C ASN A 179 -7.91 -16.41 -13.23
N PRO A 180 -7.99 -15.25 -13.91
CA PRO A 180 -7.02 -14.91 -14.96
C PRO A 180 -5.66 -14.44 -14.42
N VAL A 181 -5.57 -14.11 -13.10
CA VAL A 181 -4.34 -13.59 -12.50
C VAL A 181 -3.29 -14.70 -12.37
N GLU A 182 -2.08 -14.43 -12.81
CA GLU A 182 -0.94 -15.33 -12.66
C GLU A 182 -0.78 -15.78 -11.20
N ILE A 183 -0.55 -17.08 -10.98
CA ILE A 183 -0.51 -17.68 -9.62
C ILE A 183 0.47 -16.93 -8.71
N LYS A 184 1.64 -16.54 -9.22
CA LYS A 184 2.66 -15.81 -8.46
C LYS A 184 2.24 -14.39 -8.04
N ASN A 185 1.22 -13.83 -8.69
CA ASN A 185 0.73 -12.47 -8.48
C ASN A 185 -0.65 -12.41 -7.81
N ARG A 186 -1.25 -13.56 -7.44
CA ARG A 186 -2.57 -13.57 -6.80
C ARG A 186 -2.53 -12.89 -5.43
N SER A 187 -3.46 -11.98 -5.19
CA SER A 187 -3.65 -11.32 -3.89
C SER A 187 -4.02 -12.32 -2.79
N ILE A 188 -3.59 -12.07 -1.54
CA ILE A 188 -3.83 -12.93 -0.36
C ILE A 188 -4.43 -12.13 0.80
#